data_fbeb05a7892b0028868d6499b856a88e
#
_entry.id   fbeb05a7892b0028868d6499b856a88e
#
_cell.length_a   1.000
_cell.length_b   1.000
_cell.length_c   1.000
_cell.angle_alpha   90.00
_cell.angle_beta   90.00
_cell.angle_gamma   90.00
#
_symmetry.space_group_name_H-M   'P 1'
#
loop_
_entity.id
_entity.type
_entity.pdbx_description
1 polymer ?
#
loop_
_entity_poly.entity_id
_entity_poly.type
_entity_poly.pdbx_seq_one_letter_code
_entity_poly.pdbx_strand_id
1 'polypeptide(L)'
;MKKEELMLCILRVRKHFSQYLYKLQRYCDNLDTEDKASIVIDDRLEDFGKNCIFIWDIFHLNFNDKKLISAITKYVENECVSDSEQYRDFLDSYRKCISIAENYLIELPFETEVKNEVSISDFLKNISVKVVDNTSQSLYDKVFKIIDIAGMVNPKGVLIFANLKSYFEKEELVEIYKYAVYNEVNVLTLEHGECEQPLSYEHIIYMDNDFEEYEW
;
A
#
# COMPACT_ATOMS: atom_id res chain seq x y z
N MET A 1 25.47 13.20 3.98
CA MET A 1 24.11 12.67 3.84
C MET A 1 23.61 13.11 2.47
N LYS A 2 23.63 12.24 1.47
CA LYS A 2 22.89 12.47 0.22
C LYS A 2 21.41 12.40 0.62
N LYS A 3 20.67 13.49 0.43
CA LYS A 3 19.22 13.44 0.40
C LYS A 3 18.91 12.47 -0.75
N GLU A 4 18.36 11.31 -0.43
CA GLU A 4 17.66 10.50 -1.40
C GLU A 4 16.53 11.40 -1.91
N GLU A 5 16.65 11.83 -3.16
CA GLU A 5 15.60 12.59 -3.81
C GLU A 5 14.41 11.64 -3.92
N LEU A 6 13.39 11.88 -3.12
CA LEU A 6 12.10 11.24 -3.29
C LEU A 6 11.65 11.55 -4.72
N MET A 7 11.60 10.53 -5.55
CA MET A 7 11.32 10.70 -6.96
C MET A 7 9.80 10.65 -7.15
N LEU A 8 9.19 11.82 -7.24
CA LEU A 8 7.86 11.92 -7.79
C LEU A 8 8.00 11.80 -9.30
N CYS A 9 7.79 10.60 -9.82
CA CYS A 9 7.89 10.34 -11.24
C CYS A 9 6.52 10.45 -11.89
N ILE A 10 6.42 11.16 -13.01
CA ILE A 10 5.23 11.21 -13.85
C ILE A 10 5.57 10.54 -15.16
N LEU A 11 4.96 9.39 -15.40
CA LEU A 11 5.06 8.70 -16.67
C LEU A 11 3.90 9.12 -17.56
N ARG A 12 4.20 9.79 -18.67
CA ARG A 12 3.20 10.18 -19.66
C ARG A 12 3.24 9.25 -20.86
N VAL A 13 2.13 8.59 -21.14
CA VAL A 13 2.00 7.63 -22.23
C VAL A 13 0.90 8.08 -23.18
N ARG A 14 1.23 8.26 -24.47
CA ARG A 14 0.24 8.68 -25.49
C ARG A 14 -0.60 7.52 -26.02
N LYS A 15 0.04 6.43 -26.37
CA LYS A 15 -0.61 5.27 -26.99
C LYS A 15 -0.71 4.12 -26.01
N HIS A 16 -1.80 3.35 -26.09
CA HIS A 16 -1.99 2.17 -25.26
C HIS A 16 -2.06 2.42 -23.74
N PHE A 17 -2.30 3.65 -23.28
CA PHE A 17 -2.38 4.00 -21.88
C PHE A 17 -3.26 3.04 -21.07
N SER A 18 -4.46 2.72 -21.58
CA SER A 18 -5.36 1.76 -20.95
C SER A 18 -4.78 0.34 -20.84
N GLN A 19 -3.96 -0.07 -21.82
CA GLN A 19 -3.31 -1.38 -21.77
C GLN A 19 -2.21 -1.43 -20.70
N TYR A 20 -1.48 -0.31 -20.49
CA TYR A 20 -0.53 -0.17 -19.40
C TYR A 20 -1.20 -0.25 -18.05
N LEU A 21 -2.25 0.53 -17.83
CA LEU A 21 -3.01 0.51 -16.59
C LEU A 21 -3.53 -0.90 -16.30
N TYR A 22 -4.08 -1.57 -17.32
CA TYR A 22 -4.59 -2.93 -17.18
C TYR A 22 -3.48 -3.93 -16.81
N LYS A 23 -2.31 -3.85 -17.46
CA LYS A 23 -1.17 -4.70 -17.12
C LYS A 23 -0.66 -4.44 -15.70
N LEU A 24 -0.48 -3.17 -15.32
CA LEU A 24 -0.02 -2.81 -13.98
C LEU A 24 -0.98 -3.32 -12.90
N GLN A 25 -2.29 -3.19 -13.12
CA GLN A 25 -3.28 -3.74 -12.20
C GLN A 25 -3.11 -5.25 -12.04
N ARG A 26 -2.97 -5.99 -13.16
CA ARG A 26 -2.76 -7.44 -13.11
C ARG A 26 -1.49 -7.83 -12.34
N TYR A 27 -0.40 -7.08 -12.51
CA TYR A 27 0.83 -7.29 -11.75
C TYR A 27 0.64 -7.01 -10.27
N CYS A 28 -0.01 -5.91 -9.90
CA CYS A 28 -0.35 -5.62 -8.51
C CYS A 28 -1.27 -6.68 -7.88
N ASP A 29 -2.17 -7.27 -8.67
CA ASP A 29 -3.09 -8.30 -8.21
C ASP A 29 -2.51 -9.73 -8.26
N ASN A 30 -1.25 -9.87 -8.72
CA ASN A 30 -0.58 -11.15 -8.93
C ASN A 30 -1.40 -12.12 -9.82
N LEU A 31 -2.10 -11.58 -10.82
CA LEU A 31 -2.94 -12.35 -11.76
C LEU A 31 -2.14 -12.89 -12.95
N ASP A 32 -0.97 -12.33 -13.23
CA ASP A 32 -0.07 -12.81 -14.28
C ASP A 32 1.00 -13.71 -13.69
N THR A 33 0.96 -14.98 -14.07
CA THR A 33 1.92 -16.00 -13.63
C THR A 33 3.10 -16.18 -14.59
N GLU A 34 2.93 -15.80 -15.86
CA GLU A 34 3.94 -15.97 -16.91
C GLU A 34 4.89 -14.78 -17.01
N ASP A 35 4.38 -13.54 -16.90
CA ASP A 35 5.18 -12.31 -16.89
C ASP A 35 5.14 -11.69 -15.49
N LYS A 36 6.23 -11.83 -14.74
CA LYS A 36 6.37 -11.16 -13.44
C LYS A 36 7.01 -9.80 -13.63
N ALA A 37 6.30 -8.76 -13.24
CA ALA A 37 6.90 -7.44 -13.11
C ALA A 37 7.77 -7.39 -11.84
N SER A 38 8.91 -6.74 -11.96
CA SER A 38 9.83 -6.50 -10.85
C SER A 38 10.10 -5.01 -10.74
N ILE A 39 10.42 -4.57 -9.54
CA ILE A 39 10.88 -3.22 -9.22
C ILE A 39 12.28 -3.31 -8.63
N VAL A 40 13.11 -2.32 -8.88
CA VAL A 40 14.43 -2.24 -8.25
C VAL A 40 14.33 -1.35 -7.01
N ILE A 41 14.63 -1.91 -5.86
CA ILE A 41 14.68 -1.20 -4.57
C ILE A 41 16.05 -1.51 -3.93
N ASP A 42 16.83 -0.49 -3.60
CA ASP A 42 18.17 -0.64 -3.01
C ASP A 42 19.05 -1.61 -3.84
N ASP A 43 19.10 -1.44 -5.16
CA ASP A 43 19.83 -2.28 -6.12
C ASP A 43 19.41 -3.77 -6.16
N ARG A 44 18.24 -4.11 -5.64
CA ARG A 44 17.68 -5.46 -5.67
C ARG A 44 16.40 -5.51 -6.45
N LEU A 45 16.24 -6.62 -7.20
CA LEU A 45 14.98 -6.92 -7.88
C LEU A 45 13.98 -7.45 -6.85
N GLU A 46 12.90 -6.73 -6.68
CA GLU A 46 11.80 -7.05 -5.76
C GLU A 46 10.50 -7.31 -6.56
N ASP A 47 9.59 -8.05 -5.96
CA ASP A 47 8.27 -8.35 -6.55
C ASP A 47 7.42 -7.06 -6.62
N PHE A 48 6.99 -6.70 -7.83
CA PHE A 48 6.19 -5.49 -8.06
C PHE A 48 4.88 -5.51 -7.28
N GLY A 49 4.15 -6.62 -7.29
CA GLY A 49 2.85 -6.72 -6.63
C GLY A 49 2.91 -6.63 -5.11
N LYS A 50 4.09 -6.89 -4.50
CA LYS A 50 4.29 -6.74 -3.05
C LYS A 50 4.72 -5.35 -2.65
N ASN A 51 5.43 -4.66 -3.55
CA ASN A 51 6.07 -3.38 -3.26
C ASN A 51 5.36 -2.19 -3.90
N CYS A 52 4.31 -2.41 -4.68
CA CYS A 52 3.52 -1.35 -5.30
C CYS A 52 2.06 -1.39 -4.84
N ILE A 53 1.53 -0.21 -4.53
CA ILE A 53 0.10 0.02 -4.29
C ILE A 53 -0.40 0.81 -5.50
N PHE A 54 -1.30 0.22 -6.29
CA PHE A 54 -1.82 0.85 -7.50
C PHE A 54 -3.25 1.34 -7.32
N ILE A 55 -3.46 2.64 -7.49
CA ILE A 55 -4.74 3.33 -7.41
C ILE A 55 -5.17 3.71 -8.83
N TRP A 56 -5.92 2.83 -9.46
CA TRP A 56 -6.44 3.05 -10.81
C TRP A 56 -7.71 3.91 -10.85
N ASP A 57 -8.48 3.92 -9.75
CA ASP A 57 -9.70 4.71 -9.57
C ASP A 57 -9.71 5.36 -8.19
N ILE A 58 -9.43 6.65 -8.16
CA ILE A 58 -9.34 7.43 -6.94
C ILE A 58 -10.70 7.63 -6.24
N PHE A 59 -11.81 7.54 -6.99
CA PHE A 59 -13.15 7.70 -6.42
C PHE A 59 -13.62 6.46 -5.67
N HIS A 60 -13.12 5.28 -6.07
CA HIS A 60 -13.45 4.00 -5.47
C HIS A 60 -12.29 3.43 -4.61
N LEU A 61 -11.57 4.33 -3.92
CA LEU A 61 -10.56 3.92 -2.94
C LEU A 61 -11.19 3.06 -1.85
N ASN A 62 -10.80 1.79 -1.83
CA ASN A 62 -11.24 0.84 -0.82
C ASN A 62 -10.14 0.61 0.22
N PHE A 63 -10.15 1.37 1.31
CA PHE A 63 -9.19 1.22 2.42
C PHE A 63 -9.31 -0.13 3.14
N ASN A 64 -10.37 -0.89 2.88
CA ASN A 64 -10.62 -2.22 3.45
C ASN A 64 -10.35 -3.34 2.43
N ASP A 65 -9.61 -3.07 1.38
CA ASP A 65 -9.08 -4.10 0.49
C ASP A 65 -8.24 -5.12 1.26
N LYS A 66 -8.32 -6.39 0.85
CA LYS A 66 -7.66 -7.49 1.56
C LYS A 66 -6.14 -7.32 1.66
N LYS A 67 -5.49 -6.82 0.60
CA LYS A 67 -4.04 -6.60 0.62
C LYS A 67 -3.68 -5.49 1.60
N LEU A 68 -4.42 -4.39 1.57
CA LEU A 68 -4.17 -3.25 2.43
C LEU A 68 -4.38 -3.62 3.92
N ILE A 69 -5.49 -4.27 4.24
CA ILE A 69 -5.74 -4.76 5.61
C ILE A 69 -4.69 -5.79 6.03
N SER A 70 -4.25 -6.67 5.14
CA SER A 70 -3.17 -7.62 5.45
C SER A 70 -1.84 -6.91 5.73
N ALA A 71 -1.51 -5.87 4.96
CA ALA A 71 -0.31 -5.07 5.18
C ALA A 71 -0.36 -4.30 6.51
N ILE A 72 -1.50 -3.66 6.83
CA ILE A 72 -1.74 -3.00 8.12
C ILE A 72 -1.62 -4.00 9.28
N THR A 73 -2.23 -5.17 9.14
CA THR A 73 -2.17 -6.23 10.16
C THR A 73 -0.73 -6.67 10.41
N LYS A 74 0.04 -6.87 9.34
CA LYS A 74 1.46 -7.24 9.45
C LYS A 74 2.31 -6.12 10.07
N TYR A 75 2.03 -4.86 9.73
CA TYR A 75 2.69 -3.72 10.36
C TYR A 75 2.43 -3.72 11.88
N VAL A 76 1.17 -3.84 12.31
CA VAL A 76 0.82 -3.88 13.73
C VAL A 76 1.44 -5.09 14.44
N GLU A 77 1.50 -6.25 13.80
CA GLU A 77 2.18 -7.44 14.32
C GLU A 77 3.67 -7.17 14.56
N ASN A 78 4.37 -6.57 13.58
CA ASN A 78 5.79 -6.25 13.69
C ASN A 78 6.04 -5.24 14.83
N GLU A 79 5.24 -4.18 14.93
CA GLU A 79 5.34 -3.19 16.00
C GLU A 79 5.12 -3.83 17.38
N CYS A 80 4.09 -4.65 17.51
CA CYS A 80 3.80 -5.33 18.77
C CYS A 80 4.91 -6.31 19.16
N VAL A 81 5.47 -7.07 18.20
CA VAL A 81 6.59 -8.00 18.45
C VAL A 81 7.86 -7.24 18.83
N SER A 82 8.08 -6.03 18.30
CA SER A 82 9.23 -5.19 18.65
C SER A 82 9.16 -4.66 20.09
N ASP A 83 7.96 -4.48 20.64
CA ASP A 83 7.73 -4.13 22.05
C ASP A 83 7.62 -5.42 22.90
N SER A 84 8.75 -5.85 23.46
CA SER A 84 8.86 -7.11 24.18
C SER A 84 7.98 -7.21 25.42
N GLU A 85 7.61 -6.11 26.06
CA GLU A 85 6.73 -6.08 27.23
C GLU A 85 5.26 -6.25 26.82
N GLN A 86 4.79 -5.44 25.88
CA GLN A 86 3.43 -5.55 25.35
C GLN A 86 3.17 -6.88 24.65
N TYR A 87 4.16 -7.40 23.92
CA TYR A 87 4.06 -8.72 23.30
C TYR A 87 3.90 -9.84 24.33
N ARG A 88 4.65 -9.81 25.44
CA ARG A 88 4.51 -10.78 26.53
C ARG A 88 3.13 -10.69 27.18
N ASP A 89 2.65 -9.49 27.47
CA ASP A 89 1.32 -9.27 28.06
C ASP A 89 0.21 -9.78 27.15
N PHE A 90 0.34 -9.58 25.85
CA PHE A 90 -0.57 -10.15 24.86
C PHE A 90 -0.57 -11.67 24.91
N LEU A 91 0.62 -12.32 24.88
CA LEU A 91 0.74 -13.77 24.92
C LEU A 91 0.13 -14.37 26.18
N ASP A 92 0.38 -13.76 27.33
CA ASP A 92 -0.12 -14.25 28.63
C ASP A 92 -1.66 -14.10 28.72
N SER A 93 -2.20 -13.01 28.18
CA SER A 93 -3.65 -12.78 28.10
C SER A 93 -4.32 -13.80 27.18
N TYR A 94 -3.73 -14.06 26.01
CA TYR A 94 -4.27 -15.00 25.04
C TYR A 94 -4.24 -16.43 25.58
N ARG A 95 -3.14 -16.86 26.25
CA ARG A 95 -3.03 -18.16 26.92
C ARG A 95 -4.10 -18.36 27.99
N LYS A 96 -4.42 -17.31 28.74
CA LYS A 96 -5.54 -17.36 29.70
C LYS A 96 -6.87 -17.64 29.02
N CYS A 97 -7.12 -16.99 27.86
CA CYS A 97 -8.34 -17.26 27.08
C CYS A 97 -8.40 -18.71 26.57
N ILE A 98 -7.28 -19.24 26.07
CA ILE A 98 -7.18 -20.64 25.65
C ILE A 98 -7.48 -21.58 26.82
N SER A 99 -6.86 -21.37 27.98
CA SER A 99 -7.08 -22.21 29.17
C SER A 99 -8.54 -22.21 29.64
N ILE A 100 -9.23 -21.08 29.56
CA ILE A 100 -10.66 -21.02 29.84
C ILE A 100 -11.45 -21.88 28.85
N ALA A 101 -11.15 -21.80 27.55
CA ALA A 101 -11.82 -22.61 26.53
C ALA A 101 -11.55 -24.13 26.73
N GLU A 102 -10.29 -24.50 27.03
CA GLU A 102 -9.89 -25.89 27.29
C GLU A 102 -10.67 -26.50 28.45
N ASN A 103 -10.93 -25.75 29.53
CA ASN A 103 -11.72 -26.24 30.67
C ASN A 103 -13.12 -26.68 30.24
N TYR A 104 -13.77 -26.01 29.27
CA TYR A 104 -15.09 -26.42 28.76
C TYR A 104 -14.98 -27.56 27.73
N LEU A 105 -13.88 -27.63 26.97
CA LEU A 105 -13.66 -28.66 25.97
C LEU A 105 -13.39 -30.04 26.62
N ILE A 106 -12.75 -30.08 27.78
CA ILE A 106 -12.51 -31.33 28.56
C ILE A 106 -13.81 -32.00 29.00
N GLU A 107 -14.89 -31.26 29.15
CA GLU A 107 -16.19 -31.81 29.57
C GLU A 107 -16.99 -32.47 28.42
N LEU A 108 -16.47 -32.35 27.16
CA LEU A 108 -17.13 -32.93 26.01
C LEU A 108 -16.97 -34.46 25.97
N PRO A 109 -17.96 -35.21 25.46
CA PRO A 109 -17.94 -36.68 25.43
C PRO A 109 -17.04 -37.25 24.28
N PHE A 110 -16.17 -36.45 23.70
CA PHE A 110 -15.23 -36.79 22.64
C PHE A 110 -13.93 -36.00 22.80
N GLU A 111 -12.85 -36.53 22.23
CA GLU A 111 -11.54 -35.88 22.26
C GLU A 111 -11.53 -34.64 21.39
N THR A 112 -10.88 -33.57 21.90
CA THR A 112 -10.70 -32.29 21.20
C THR A 112 -9.23 -31.89 21.22
N GLU A 113 -8.76 -31.28 20.16
CA GLU A 113 -7.41 -30.73 20.05
C GLU A 113 -7.51 -29.20 19.90
N VAL A 114 -6.70 -28.48 20.64
CA VAL A 114 -6.62 -27.01 20.58
C VAL A 114 -5.28 -26.60 19.98
N LYS A 115 -5.30 -25.74 18.98
CA LYS A 115 -4.09 -25.15 18.44
C LYS A 115 -3.57 -24.08 19.41
N ASN A 116 -2.43 -24.34 20.04
CA ASN A 116 -1.80 -23.47 21.02
C ASN A 116 -0.88 -22.39 20.43
N GLU A 117 -0.79 -22.28 19.10
CA GLU A 117 -0.03 -21.22 18.45
C GLU A 117 -0.79 -19.91 18.55
N VAL A 118 -0.13 -18.91 19.14
CA VAL A 118 -0.66 -17.56 19.30
C VAL A 118 -0.08 -16.66 18.23
N SER A 119 -0.94 -16.06 17.45
CA SER A 119 -0.57 -15.08 16.40
C SER A 119 -1.37 -13.80 16.58
N ILE A 120 -0.66 -12.66 16.65
CA ILE A 120 -1.30 -11.34 16.65
C ILE A 120 -2.09 -11.14 15.38
N SER A 121 -1.56 -11.59 14.23
CA SER A 121 -2.23 -11.50 12.94
C SER A 121 -3.59 -12.21 12.95
N ASP A 122 -3.68 -13.41 13.54
CA ASP A 122 -4.95 -14.13 13.64
C ASP A 122 -5.92 -13.47 14.63
N PHE A 123 -5.39 -12.94 15.71
CA PHE A 123 -6.19 -12.14 16.65
C PHE A 123 -6.80 -10.90 15.96
N LEU A 124 -5.98 -10.14 15.22
CA LEU A 124 -6.45 -8.94 14.49
C LEU A 124 -7.50 -9.28 13.42
N LYS A 125 -7.37 -10.43 12.74
CA LYS A 125 -8.41 -10.93 11.83
C LYS A 125 -9.71 -11.24 12.57
N ASN A 126 -9.63 -11.88 13.74
CA ASN A 126 -10.79 -12.24 14.54
C ASN A 126 -11.57 -11.03 15.05
N ILE A 127 -10.88 -9.96 15.46
CA ILE A 127 -11.53 -8.69 15.85
C ILE A 127 -11.95 -7.84 14.65
N SER A 128 -11.70 -8.31 13.42
CA SER A 128 -12.13 -7.67 12.17
C SER A 128 -11.69 -6.21 12.04
N VAL A 129 -10.38 -5.97 12.13
CA VAL A 129 -9.78 -4.63 11.93
C VAL A 129 -10.26 -4.02 10.61
N LYS A 130 -10.72 -2.78 10.67
CA LYS A 130 -11.16 -2.01 9.50
C LYS A 130 -10.65 -0.58 9.57
N VAL A 131 -10.26 -0.05 8.43
CA VAL A 131 -10.01 1.38 8.27
C VAL A 131 -11.34 2.10 8.17
N VAL A 132 -11.56 3.10 9.04
CA VAL A 132 -12.78 3.90 8.99
C VAL A 132 -12.73 4.82 7.77
N ASP A 133 -13.69 4.66 6.87
CA ASP A 133 -13.89 5.53 5.72
C ASP A 133 -15.13 6.42 6.00
N ASN A 134 -14.86 7.68 6.33
CA ASN A 134 -15.95 8.63 6.55
C ASN A 134 -16.42 9.14 5.18
N THR A 135 -17.68 8.92 4.86
CA THR A 135 -18.31 9.36 3.60
C THR A 135 -18.29 10.88 3.39
N SER A 136 -18.01 11.66 4.44
CA SER A 136 -17.86 13.12 4.39
C SER A 136 -16.44 13.60 4.05
N GLN A 137 -15.48 12.72 3.93
CA GLN A 137 -14.11 13.09 3.56
C GLN A 137 -14.05 13.54 2.10
N SER A 138 -13.29 14.61 1.85
CA SER A 138 -12.99 15.04 0.49
C SER A 138 -12.09 14.02 -0.22
N LEU A 139 -12.04 14.08 -1.54
CA LEU A 139 -11.12 13.25 -2.32
C LEU A 139 -9.67 13.53 -1.92
N TYR A 140 -9.37 14.78 -1.62
CA TYR A 140 -8.08 15.26 -1.13
C TYR A 140 -7.68 14.56 0.18
N ASP A 141 -8.58 14.50 1.18
CA ASP A 141 -8.33 13.81 2.44
C ASP A 141 -8.08 12.29 2.25
N LYS A 142 -8.76 11.69 1.27
CA LYS A 142 -8.56 10.28 0.92
C LYS A 142 -7.17 10.02 0.36
N VAL A 143 -6.64 10.95 -0.45
CA VAL A 143 -5.28 10.85 -0.98
C VAL A 143 -4.25 10.94 0.16
N PHE A 144 -4.41 11.85 1.09
CA PHE A 144 -3.53 11.91 2.26
C PHE A 144 -3.58 10.62 3.08
N LYS A 145 -4.76 10.11 3.34
CA LYS A 145 -4.92 8.84 4.06
C LYS A 145 -4.20 7.67 3.37
N ILE A 146 -4.28 7.54 2.04
CA ILE A 146 -3.57 6.46 1.34
C ILE A 146 -2.05 6.66 1.35
N ILE A 147 -1.57 7.91 1.33
CA ILE A 147 -0.14 8.23 1.51
C ILE A 147 0.32 7.80 2.91
N ASP A 148 -0.42 8.13 3.96
CA ASP A 148 -0.11 7.70 5.34
C ASP A 148 -0.01 6.18 5.43
N ILE A 149 -1.02 5.48 4.90
CA ILE A 149 -1.03 4.02 4.91
C ILE A 149 0.16 3.46 4.13
N ALA A 150 0.46 3.99 2.94
CA ALA A 150 1.58 3.54 2.13
C ALA A 150 2.92 3.72 2.84
N GLY A 151 3.15 4.87 3.47
CA GLY A 151 4.36 5.15 4.25
C GLY A 151 4.53 4.20 5.45
N MET A 152 3.43 3.84 6.12
CA MET A 152 3.47 2.91 7.25
C MET A 152 3.71 1.46 6.83
N VAL A 153 2.96 0.96 5.83
CA VAL A 153 2.96 -0.47 5.51
C VAL A 153 4.02 -0.86 4.48
N ASN A 154 4.52 0.08 3.71
CA ASN A 154 5.49 -0.17 2.64
C ASN A 154 6.42 1.04 2.42
N PRO A 155 7.26 1.41 3.40
CA PRO A 155 8.06 2.63 3.37
C PRO A 155 9.06 2.71 2.23
N LYS A 156 9.43 1.57 1.62
CA LYS A 156 10.34 1.50 0.46
C LYS A 156 9.61 1.24 -0.86
N GLY A 157 8.31 1.05 -0.82
CA GLY A 157 7.50 0.77 -2.00
C GLY A 157 7.11 2.01 -2.78
N VAL A 158 6.27 1.80 -3.79
CA VAL A 158 5.77 2.86 -4.66
C VAL A 158 4.25 2.90 -4.62
N LEU A 159 3.72 4.08 -4.37
CA LEU A 159 2.30 4.39 -4.51
C LEU A 159 2.06 4.92 -5.93
N ILE A 160 1.27 4.20 -6.72
CA ILE A 160 1.05 4.51 -8.13
C ILE A 160 -0.38 5.01 -8.31
N PHE A 161 -0.54 6.18 -8.90
CA PHE A 161 -1.84 6.74 -9.26
C PHE A 161 -2.04 6.79 -10.77
N ALA A 162 -3.26 6.53 -11.22
CA ALA A 162 -3.68 6.78 -12.59
C ALA A 162 -4.42 8.12 -12.70
N ASN A 163 -3.95 9.00 -13.60
CA ASN A 163 -4.56 10.29 -13.92
C ASN A 163 -4.78 11.22 -12.70
N LEU A 164 -3.86 11.22 -11.73
CA LEU A 164 -4.01 12.03 -10.52
C LEU A 164 -4.21 13.52 -10.85
N LYS A 165 -3.49 14.04 -11.85
CA LYS A 165 -3.56 15.44 -12.28
C LYS A 165 -4.92 15.86 -12.85
N SER A 166 -5.75 14.90 -13.25
CA SER A 166 -7.08 15.19 -13.79
C SER A 166 -8.11 15.52 -12.71
N TYR A 167 -7.79 15.32 -11.43
CA TYR A 167 -8.75 15.42 -10.33
C TYR A 167 -8.48 16.56 -9.36
N PHE A 168 -7.33 17.22 -9.48
CA PHE A 168 -6.88 18.24 -8.52
C PHE A 168 -6.35 19.47 -9.25
N GLU A 169 -6.53 20.62 -8.64
CA GLU A 169 -5.91 21.87 -9.07
C GLU A 169 -4.40 21.85 -8.80
N LYS A 170 -3.64 22.71 -9.48
CA LYS A 170 -2.17 22.72 -9.38
C LYS A 170 -1.66 22.93 -7.94
N GLU A 171 -2.33 23.78 -7.19
CA GLU A 171 -2.03 24.09 -5.80
C GLU A 171 -2.27 22.87 -4.90
N GLU A 172 -3.35 22.15 -5.13
CA GLU A 172 -3.66 20.91 -4.39
C GLU A 172 -2.65 19.81 -4.70
N LEU A 173 -2.26 19.65 -5.97
CA LEU A 173 -1.22 18.70 -6.37
C LEU A 173 0.11 18.97 -5.66
N VAL A 174 0.54 20.23 -5.62
CA VAL A 174 1.78 20.61 -4.92
C VAL A 174 1.70 20.25 -3.44
N GLU A 175 0.56 20.43 -2.79
CA GLU A 175 0.40 20.05 -1.38
C GLU A 175 0.39 18.50 -1.19
N ILE A 176 -0.24 17.76 -2.09
CA ILE A 176 -0.18 16.28 -2.12
C ILE A 176 1.28 15.82 -2.25
N TYR A 177 2.04 16.44 -3.16
CA TYR A 177 3.44 16.08 -3.39
C TYR A 177 4.33 16.40 -2.19
N LYS A 178 4.16 17.58 -1.59
CA LYS A 178 4.84 17.92 -0.35
C LYS A 178 4.55 16.92 0.76
N TYR A 179 3.28 16.49 0.87
CA TYR A 179 2.87 15.55 1.89
C TYR A 179 3.51 14.17 1.68
N ALA A 180 3.57 13.70 0.43
CA ALA A 180 4.24 12.46 0.08
C ALA A 180 5.76 12.53 0.41
N VAL A 181 6.41 13.64 0.04
CA VAL A 181 7.83 13.88 0.37
C VAL A 181 8.05 13.91 1.88
N TYR A 182 7.19 14.60 2.63
CA TYR A 182 7.28 14.68 4.09
C TYR A 182 7.16 13.31 4.77
N ASN A 183 6.28 12.44 4.23
CA ASN A 183 6.07 11.09 4.74
C ASN A 183 7.02 10.04 4.10
N GLU A 184 8.02 10.47 3.32
CA GLU A 184 9.00 9.60 2.66
C GLU A 184 8.35 8.52 1.76
N VAL A 185 7.22 8.85 1.12
CA VAL A 185 6.48 7.95 0.23
C VAL A 185 6.86 8.21 -1.22
N ASN A 186 7.37 7.18 -1.91
CA ASN A 186 7.61 7.25 -3.34
C ASN A 186 6.28 7.24 -4.09
N VAL A 187 6.04 8.23 -4.92
CA VAL A 187 4.82 8.36 -5.70
C VAL A 187 5.15 8.35 -7.19
N LEU A 188 4.44 7.52 -7.94
CA LEU A 188 4.43 7.52 -9.39
C LEU A 188 3.03 7.90 -9.87
N THR A 189 2.91 8.92 -10.71
CA THR A 189 1.65 9.22 -11.39
C THR A 189 1.75 8.83 -12.86
N LEU A 190 0.76 8.10 -13.33
CA LEU A 190 0.62 7.72 -14.72
C LEU A 190 -0.40 8.65 -15.36
N GLU A 191 0.06 9.51 -16.26
CA GLU A 191 -0.78 10.54 -16.85
C GLU A 191 -0.92 10.32 -18.36
N HIS A 192 -2.12 10.59 -18.87
CA HIS A 192 -2.38 10.59 -20.31
C HIS A 192 -2.29 12.00 -20.85
N GLY A 193 -1.68 12.18 -22.02
CA GLY A 193 -1.72 13.45 -22.76
C GLY A 193 -0.38 14.12 -22.99
N GLU A 194 -0.40 15.40 -23.35
CA GLU A 194 0.79 16.18 -23.69
C GLU A 194 1.53 16.64 -22.42
N CYS A 195 2.84 16.84 -22.58
CA CYS A 195 3.68 17.29 -21.48
C CYS A 195 3.38 18.76 -21.18
N GLU A 196 2.93 19.02 -19.95
CA GLU A 196 2.88 20.35 -19.39
C GLU A 196 4.18 20.67 -18.64
N GLN A 197 4.41 21.93 -18.32
CA GLN A 197 5.55 22.29 -17.48
C GLN A 197 5.45 21.57 -16.12
N PRO A 198 6.56 21.00 -15.62
CA PRO A 198 6.56 20.31 -14.34
C PRO A 198 6.17 21.26 -13.21
N LEU A 199 5.37 20.76 -12.27
CA LEU A 199 5.13 21.42 -11.00
C LEU A 199 6.32 21.21 -10.06
N SER A 200 6.35 21.94 -8.93
CA SER A 200 7.35 21.70 -7.89
C SER A 200 7.27 20.24 -7.42
N TYR A 201 8.43 19.63 -7.23
CA TYR A 201 8.64 18.22 -6.85
C TYR A 201 8.38 17.18 -7.93
N GLU A 202 8.00 17.55 -9.14
CA GLU A 202 7.80 16.60 -10.24
C GLU A 202 9.10 16.32 -10.99
N HIS A 203 9.34 15.05 -11.25
CA HIS A 203 10.27 14.58 -12.27
C HIS A 203 9.46 13.89 -13.37
N ILE A 204 9.49 14.41 -14.58
CA ILE A 204 8.64 13.95 -15.67
C ILE A 204 9.44 13.05 -16.60
N ILE A 205 8.99 11.81 -16.76
CA ILE A 205 9.44 10.89 -17.78
C ILE A 205 8.34 10.81 -18.84
N TYR A 206 8.69 11.08 -20.07
CA TYR A 206 7.79 10.98 -21.21
C TYR A 206 8.10 9.71 -22.00
N MET A 207 7.10 8.89 -22.24
CA MET A 207 7.21 7.72 -23.09
C MET A 207 6.45 7.97 -24.38
N ASP A 208 7.11 7.90 -25.51
CA ASP A 208 6.52 8.10 -26.83
C ASP A 208 5.80 6.84 -27.36
N ASN A 209 5.37 6.90 -28.62
CA ASN A 209 4.65 5.80 -29.26
C ASN A 209 5.54 4.58 -29.57
N ASP A 210 6.84 4.76 -29.59
CA ASP A 210 7.84 3.73 -29.89
C ASP A 210 8.52 3.20 -28.62
N PHE A 211 8.02 3.60 -27.45
CA PHE A 211 8.50 3.24 -26.10
C PHE A 211 9.88 3.81 -25.79
N GLU A 212 10.27 4.89 -26.43
CA GLU A 212 11.46 5.63 -26.05
C GLU A 212 11.12 6.60 -24.90
N GLU A 213 11.99 6.61 -23.88
CA GLU A 213 11.86 7.44 -22.70
C GLU A 213 12.64 8.74 -22.86
N TYR A 214 12.01 9.85 -22.54
CA TYR A 214 12.63 11.17 -22.54
C TYR A 214 12.39 11.82 -21.17
N GLU A 215 13.47 12.31 -20.57
CA GLU A 215 13.40 13.13 -19.35
C GLU A 215 13.19 14.60 -19.71
N TRP A 216 12.39 15.29 -18.92
CA TRP A 216 12.12 16.73 -19.02
C TRP A 216 12.82 17.49 -17.91
#